data_a77bef03df1cd9b625e141cbcf73adba
#
_entry.id   a77bef03df1cd9b625e141cbcf73adba
#
_cell.length_a   1.000
_cell.length_b   1.000
_cell.length_c   1.000
_cell.angle_alpha   90.00
_cell.angle_beta   90.00
_cell.angle_gamma   90.00
#
_symmetry.space_group_name_H-M   'P 1'
#
loop_
_entity.id
_entity.type
_entity.pdbx_description
1 polymer ?
#
loop_
_entity_poly.entity_id
_entity_poly.type
_entity_poly.pdbx_seq_one_letter_code
_entity_poly.pdbx_strand_id
1 'polypeptide(L)'
;MLRSRRILPIAAAAFLSVLLLSCGGAHDSDEYFVLVSANLQVPYWKAAGAGFSNAAAQMKVRSDFMGPQNYDPKAERDAVDQAVQKKATGILLAVTDPALLKDSIDKAVAAGVPVVTIDSDAPSSKRLFFIGTNNYQAGFTGGERLAQELKGKGNVVVFSMPDQSNLQERLRGYKEALAKTPGIKVTRVVDIQGDPRIAFDTATQIVGKERDKVDGFVCLEAQSGKEVAGVLNSYHVTGKVVIAMDTDQETLDWIQKGVIAATIAQKPYTMAFVGMQMLDNLYHHKPSSLDADWSKDSFAPIPSFVDTGSGLIDKSNVDGFMQAGKNLAAPK
;
A
#
# COMPACT_ATOMS: atom_id res chain seq x y z
N MET A 1 67.69 10.75 -57.04
CA MET A 1 67.49 10.35 -55.70
C MET A 1 66.44 11.28 -55.08
N LEU A 2 65.16 10.89 -55.11
CA LEU A 2 64.09 11.65 -54.48
C LEU A 2 63.57 10.90 -53.26
N ARG A 3 63.70 11.51 -52.04
CA ARG A 3 63.14 11.02 -50.79
C ARG A 3 61.68 11.43 -50.68
N SER A 4 60.75 10.50 -50.78
CA SER A 4 59.34 10.72 -50.44
C SER A 4 59.13 10.73 -48.95
N ARG A 5 58.67 11.85 -48.38
CA ARG A 5 58.18 11.94 -46.99
C ARG A 5 56.74 11.47 -46.96
N ARG A 6 56.47 10.40 -46.20
CA ARG A 6 55.10 9.96 -45.86
C ARG A 6 54.55 10.90 -44.79
N ILE A 7 53.49 11.60 -45.11
CA ILE A 7 52.66 12.33 -44.15
C ILE A 7 51.54 11.35 -43.75
N LEU A 8 51.58 10.90 -42.47
CA LEU A 8 50.47 10.14 -41.85
C LEU A 8 49.35 11.11 -41.47
N PRO A 9 48.08 10.75 -41.64
CA PRO A 9 46.95 11.61 -41.32
C PRO A 9 46.67 11.56 -39.80
N ILE A 10 46.88 12.69 -39.10
CA ILE A 10 46.48 12.93 -37.69
C ILE A 10 44.96 13.20 -37.56
N ALA A 11 44.16 12.95 -38.58
CA ALA A 11 42.75 13.26 -38.61
C ALA A 11 41.82 12.20 -38.02
N ALA A 12 42.29 11.01 -37.61
CA ALA A 12 41.41 9.93 -37.13
C ALA A 12 41.21 9.90 -35.60
N ALA A 13 42.00 10.67 -34.81
CA ALA A 13 41.92 10.64 -33.34
C ALA A 13 40.90 11.65 -32.74
N ALA A 14 40.46 12.64 -33.48
CA ALA A 14 39.54 13.68 -32.96
C ALA A 14 38.07 13.31 -33.05
N PHE A 15 37.66 12.28 -33.82
CA PHE A 15 36.27 11.88 -33.97
C PHE A 15 35.77 10.84 -32.95
N LEU A 16 36.67 10.21 -32.18
CA LEU A 16 36.31 9.19 -31.19
C LEU A 16 36.07 9.77 -29.81
N SER A 17 36.39 11.04 -29.57
CA SER A 17 36.24 11.71 -28.27
C SER A 17 34.88 12.36 -28.06
N VAL A 18 34.02 12.46 -29.07
CA VAL A 18 32.68 13.10 -28.97
C VAL A 18 31.57 12.10 -28.66
N LEU A 19 31.83 10.79 -28.75
CA LEU A 19 30.83 9.76 -28.49
C LEU A 19 30.75 9.27 -27.01
N LEU A 20 31.58 9.82 -26.14
CA LEU A 20 31.57 9.45 -24.69
C LEU A 20 30.89 10.47 -23.78
N LEU A 21 30.29 11.53 -24.31
CA LEU A 21 29.60 12.56 -23.54
C LEU A 21 28.07 12.48 -23.58
N SER A 22 27.50 11.39 -24.09
CA SER A 22 26.04 11.18 -24.11
C SER A 22 25.58 10.08 -23.15
N CYS A 23 26.20 9.97 -21.98
CA CYS A 23 25.60 9.35 -20.80
C CYS A 23 25.25 10.43 -19.77
N GLY A 24 24.57 11.49 -20.20
CA GLY A 24 23.73 12.30 -19.33
C GLY A 24 22.64 11.39 -18.83
N GLY A 25 22.46 11.25 -17.52
CA GLY A 25 21.38 10.49 -16.94
C GLY A 25 20.07 10.94 -17.56
N ALA A 26 19.14 10.01 -17.77
CA ALA A 26 17.81 10.31 -18.31
C ALA A 26 17.00 11.25 -17.39
N HIS A 27 17.53 11.62 -16.24
CA HIS A 27 16.87 12.39 -15.19
C HIS A 27 17.65 13.66 -14.83
N ASP A 28 16.91 14.73 -14.56
CA ASP A 28 17.45 15.98 -14.04
C ASP A 28 17.59 15.93 -12.51
N SER A 29 18.61 16.62 -11.97
CA SER A 29 18.84 16.74 -10.51
C SER A 29 17.67 17.39 -9.76
N ASP A 30 16.80 18.10 -10.46
CA ASP A 30 15.66 18.82 -9.89
C ASP A 30 14.39 17.96 -9.79
N GLU A 31 14.39 16.77 -10.40
CA GLU A 31 13.27 15.86 -10.27
C GLU A 31 13.08 15.42 -8.81
N TYR A 32 11.87 15.62 -8.31
CA TYR A 32 11.53 15.46 -6.91
C TYR A 32 10.16 14.82 -6.75
N PHE A 33 10.13 13.60 -6.27
CA PHE A 33 8.91 12.83 -6.08
C PHE A 33 8.58 12.66 -4.59
N VAL A 34 7.30 12.60 -4.27
CA VAL A 34 6.84 12.52 -2.89
C VAL A 34 5.87 11.35 -2.72
N LEU A 35 6.14 10.52 -1.71
CA LEU A 35 5.16 9.59 -1.16
C LEU A 35 4.49 10.25 0.05
N VAL A 36 3.18 10.47 -0.01
CA VAL A 36 2.38 10.89 1.14
C VAL A 36 1.60 9.69 1.67
N SER A 37 1.83 9.33 2.93
CA SER A 37 1.22 8.17 3.58
C SER A 37 0.22 8.56 4.66
N ALA A 38 -0.66 7.61 4.99
CA ALA A 38 -1.67 7.75 6.03
C ALA A 38 -1.09 7.83 7.47
N ASN A 39 0.11 7.23 7.68
CA ASN A 39 0.73 7.12 9.00
C ASN A 39 2.20 6.71 8.87
N LEU A 40 3.11 7.53 9.39
CA LEU A 40 4.57 7.27 9.31
C LEU A 40 5.08 6.22 10.30
N GLN A 41 4.31 5.84 11.31
CA GLN A 41 4.76 4.91 12.37
C GLN A 41 4.49 3.44 12.04
N VAL A 42 3.45 3.16 11.27
CA VAL A 42 3.03 1.79 10.95
C VAL A 42 4.08 1.08 10.08
N PRO A 43 4.51 -0.13 10.41
CA PRO A 43 5.51 -0.89 9.64
C PRO A 43 5.16 -1.05 8.15
N TYR A 44 3.87 -1.17 7.83
CA TYR A 44 3.35 -1.19 6.47
C TYR A 44 3.83 0.01 5.65
N TRP A 45 3.66 1.23 6.18
CA TRP A 45 4.06 2.45 5.49
C TRP A 45 5.58 2.64 5.45
N LYS A 46 6.31 2.13 6.45
CA LYS A 46 7.79 2.11 6.41
C LYS A 46 8.29 1.22 5.26
N ALA A 47 7.64 0.09 5.02
CA ALA A 47 7.97 -0.77 3.88
C ALA A 47 7.63 -0.09 2.54
N ALA A 48 6.50 0.62 2.43
CA ALA A 48 6.17 1.43 1.26
C ALA A 48 7.22 2.53 1.02
N GLY A 49 7.58 3.29 2.05
CA GLY A 49 8.62 4.32 1.99
C GLY A 49 9.96 3.77 1.50
N ALA A 50 10.36 2.59 1.97
CA ALA A 50 11.58 1.92 1.50
C ALA A 50 11.49 1.56 0.00
N GLY A 51 10.35 1.04 -0.45
CA GLY A 51 10.13 0.73 -1.87
C GLY A 51 10.23 1.98 -2.75
N PHE A 52 9.57 3.07 -2.34
CA PHE A 52 9.60 4.36 -3.02
C PHE A 52 11.02 4.93 -3.12
N SER A 53 11.72 5.00 -1.99
CA SER A 53 13.09 5.53 -1.94
C SER A 53 14.07 4.68 -2.73
N ASN A 54 13.92 3.36 -2.73
CA ASN A 54 14.79 2.47 -3.51
C ASN A 54 14.57 2.65 -5.02
N ALA A 55 13.33 2.82 -5.48
CA ALA A 55 13.07 3.13 -6.88
C ALA A 55 13.67 4.49 -7.27
N ALA A 56 13.46 5.53 -6.46
CA ALA A 56 14.05 6.86 -6.68
C ALA A 56 15.58 6.82 -6.74
N ALA A 57 16.21 6.06 -5.84
CA ALA A 57 17.67 5.89 -5.83
C ALA A 57 18.20 5.22 -7.10
N GLN A 58 17.50 4.21 -7.64
CA GLN A 58 17.86 3.55 -8.91
C GLN A 58 17.78 4.52 -10.10
N MET A 59 16.81 5.43 -10.09
CA MET A 59 16.63 6.47 -11.12
C MET A 59 17.51 7.71 -10.87
N LYS A 60 18.15 7.81 -9.68
CA LYS A 60 18.99 8.94 -9.26
C LYS A 60 18.22 10.27 -9.15
N VAL A 61 16.96 10.19 -8.75
CA VAL A 61 16.09 11.35 -8.49
C VAL A 61 15.88 11.56 -7.01
N ARG A 62 15.44 12.76 -6.61
CA ARG A 62 15.13 13.08 -5.21
C ARG A 62 13.77 12.53 -4.82
N SER A 63 13.65 12.08 -3.57
CA SER A 63 12.38 11.62 -3.03
C SER A 63 12.22 11.97 -1.56
N ASP A 64 10.99 12.27 -1.15
CA ASP A 64 10.58 12.41 0.26
C ASP A 64 9.46 11.44 0.59
N PHE A 65 9.47 10.97 1.84
CA PHE A 65 8.40 10.22 2.45
C PHE A 65 7.76 11.08 3.54
N MET A 66 6.52 11.53 3.31
CA MET A 66 5.81 12.51 4.10
C MET A 66 4.48 11.95 4.61
N GLY A 67 3.87 12.65 5.56
CA GLY A 67 2.56 12.33 6.10
C GLY A 67 2.49 12.56 7.61
N PRO A 68 1.32 12.29 8.23
CA PRO A 68 1.15 12.40 9.67
C PRO A 68 1.90 11.30 10.43
N GLN A 69 2.33 11.60 11.66
CA GLN A 69 2.95 10.60 12.54
C GLN A 69 1.93 9.52 12.98
N ASN A 70 0.68 9.93 13.18
CA ASN A 70 -0.44 9.04 13.47
C ASN A 70 -1.55 9.33 12.46
N TYR A 71 -2.61 8.51 12.42
CA TYR A 71 -3.74 8.69 11.53
C TYR A 71 -4.38 10.07 11.74
N ASP A 72 -4.24 10.95 10.75
CA ASP A 72 -4.78 12.30 10.73
C ASP A 72 -5.02 12.75 9.28
N PRO A 73 -6.26 12.64 8.77
CA PRO A 73 -6.60 13.02 7.40
C PRO A 73 -6.33 14.50 7.06
N LYS A 74 -6.41 15.40 8.06
CA LYS A 74 -6.12 16.82 7.84
C LYS A 74 -4.62 17.06 7.65
N ALA A 75 -3.80 16.45 8.48
CA ALA A 75 -2.34 16.52 8.34
C ALA A 75 -1.86 15.83 7.06
N GLU A 76 -2.53 14.77 6.61
CA GLU A 76 -2.26 14.13 5.32
C GLU A 76 -2.56 15.10 4.15
N ARG A 77 -3.71 15.78 4.17
CA ARG A 77 -4.03 16.84 3.20
C ARG A 77 -2.97 17.93 3.18
N ASP A 78 -2.59 18.42 4.35
CA ASP A 78 -1.58 19.48 4.46
C ASP A 78 -0.22 19.03 3.90
N ALA A 79 0.12 17.72 4.02
CA ALA A 79 1.32 17.14 3.41
C ALA A 79 1.25 17.13 1.87
N VAL A 80 0.07 16.86 1.28
CA VAL A 80 -0.14 16.98 -0.18
C VAL A 80 0.08 18.43 -0.63
N ASP A 81 -0.56 19.40 0.04
CA ASP A 81 -0.42 20.80 -0.29
C ASP A 81 1.04 21.28 -0.15
N GLN A 82 1.77 20.78 0.86
CA GLN A 82 3.20 21.06 1.03
C GLN A 82 4.04 20.46 -0.11
N ALA A 83 3.74 19.22 -0.57
CA ALA A 83 4.44 18.62 -1.69
C ALA A 83 4.29 19.45 -2.97
N VAL A 84 3.09 19.96 -3.24
CA VAL A 84 2.83 20.87 -4.37
C VAL A 84 3.62 22.19 -4.23
N GLN A 85 3.63 22.81 -3.03
CA GLN A 85 4.41 24.03 -2.77
C GLN A 85 5.91 23.82 -2.95
N LYS A 86 6.44 22.64 -2.60
CA LYS A 86 7.84 22.23 -2.83
C LYS A 86 8.13 21.88 -4.29
N LYS A 87 7.15 22.04 -5.20
CA LYS A 87 7.26 21.72 -6.62
C LYS A 87 7.59 20.24 -6.89
N ALA A 88 6.87 19.36 -6.20
CA ALA A 88 6.98 17.94 -6.49
C ALA A 88 6.74 17.65 -7.98
N THR A 89 7.57 16.83 -8.56
CA THR A 89 7.47 16.34 -9.95
C THR A 89 6.31 15.34 -10.10
N GLY A 90 6.00 14.61 -9.02
CA GLY A 90 4.86 13.70 -8.92
C GLY A 90 4.61 13.29 -7.48
N ILE A 91 3.37 12.93 -7.19
CA ILE A 91 2.92 12.54 -5.84
C ILE A 91 2.29 11.14 -5.90
N LEU A 92 2.81 10.23 -5.07
CA LEU A 92 2.17 8.95 -4.75
C LEU A 92 1.45 9.15 -3.41
N LEU A 93 0.13 8.99 -3.38
CA LEU A 93 -0.71 9.42 -2.26
C LEU A 93 -1.55 8.26 -1.73
N ALA A 94 -1.40 7.89 -0.45
CA ALA A 94 -2.44 7.18 0.27
C ALA A 94 -3.64 8.11 0.49
N VAL A 95 -4.83 7.58 0.61
CA VAL A 95 -6.04 8.39 0.78
C VAL A 95 -6.84 7.89 1.98
N THR A 96 -6.73 8.60 3.10
CA THR A 96 -7.45 8.24 4.33
C THR A 96 -8.91 8.70 4.31
N ASP A 97 -9.19 9.86 3.70
CA ASP A 97 -10.52 10.42 3.51
C ASP A 97 -10.66 10.97 2.07
N PRO A 98 -11.33 10.23 1.16
CA PRO A 98 -11.47 10.64 -0.22
C PRO A 98 -12.21 11.98 -0.41
N ALA A 99 -13.15 12.32 0.47
CA ALA A 99 -13.90 13.56 0.37
C ALA A 99 -13.03 14.76 0.76
N LEU A 100 -12.23 14.61 1.82
CA LEU A 100 -11.35 15.66 2.31
C LEU A 100 -10.15 15.92 1.37
N LEU A 101 -9.58 14.86 0.78
CA LEU A 101 -8.37 14.97 -0.04
C LEU A 101 -8.65 15.32 -1.50
N LYS A 102 -9.88 15.13 -1.97
CA LYS A 102 -10.26 15.38 -3.37
C LYS A 102 -9.79 16.72 -3.90
N ASP A 103 -10.06 17.79 -3.18
CA ASP A 103 -9.74 19.15 -3.65
C ASP A 103 -8.22 19.40 -3.74
N SER A 104 -7.42 18.86 -2.83
CA SER A 104 -5.96 18.96 -2.88
C SER A 104 -5.39 18.12 -4.03
N ILE A 105 -5.94 16.93 -4.30
CA ILE A 105 -5.59 16.11 -5.47
C ILE A 105 -5.89 16.87 -6.76
N ASP A 106 -7.10 17.41 -6.88
CA ASP A 106 -7.55 18.11 -8.08
C ASP A 106 -6.70 19.38 -8.34
N LYS A 107 -6.32 20.11 -7.29
CA LYS A 107 -5.42 21.28 -7.37
C LYS A 107 -4.00 20.88 -7.78
N ALA A 108 -3.46 19.78 -7.25
CA ALA A 108 -2.14 19.27 -7.62
C ALA A 108 -2.09 18.94 -9.12
N VAL A 109 -3.09 18.20 -9.61
CA VAL A 109 -3.19 17.85 -11.04
C VAL A 109 -3.36 19.07 -11.93
N ALA A 110 -4.20 20.05 -11.53
CA ALA A 110 -4.37 21.33 -12.23
C ALA A 110 -3.09 22.17 -12.26
N ALA A 111 -2.23 22.05 -11.26
CA ALA A 111 -0.91 22.68 -11.22
C ALA A 111 0.14 21.93 -12.06
N GLY A 112 -0.22 20.84 -12.73
CA GLY A 112 0.67 20.03 -13.57
C GLY A 112 1.47 18.97 -12.83
N VAL A 113 1.13 18.67 -11.56
CA VAL A 113 1.74 17.63 -10.75
C VAL A 113 0.89 16.37 -10.85
N PRO A 114 1.37 15.28 -11.48
CA PRO A 114 0.65 14.02 -11.54
C PRO A 114 0.47 13.42 -10.14
N VAL A 115 -0.75 12.97 -9.85
CA VAL A 115 -1.08 12.27 -8.60
C VAL A 115 -1.53 10.85 -8.94
N VAL A 116 -0.87 9.87 -8.34
CA VAL A 116 -1.24 8.45 -8.36
C VAL A 116 -1.61 8.06 -6.93
N THR A 117 -2.75 7.37 -6.76
CA THR A 117 -3.13 6.89 -5.43
C THR A 117 -2.55 5.51 -5.15
N ILE A 118 -2.19 5.24 -3.88
CA ILE A 118 -1.62 3.98 -3.41
C ILE A 118 -2.41 3.44 -2.21
N ASP A 119 -2.61 2.13 -2.15
CA ASP A 119 -3.27 1.39 -1.06
C ASP A 119 -4.76 1.71 -0.91
N SER A 120 -5.12 2.96 -0.72
CA SER A 120 -6.49 3.49 -0.69
C SER A 120 -6.70 4.55 -1.75
N ASP A 121 -7.90 4.64 -2.30
CA ASP A 121 -8.19 5.37 -3.54
C ASP A 121 -9.20 6.52 -3.34
N ALA A 122 -9.10 7.53 -4.20
CA ALA A 122 -10.06 8.63 -4.35
C ALA A 122 -10.60 8.69 -5.80
N PRO A 123 -11.46 7.75 -6.22
CA PRO A 123 -11.87 7.64 -7.62
C PRO A 123 -12.68 8.82 -8.14
N SER A 124 -13.25 9.64 -7.25
CA SER A 124 -13.97 10.88 -7.62
C SER A 124 -13.06 12.10 -7.84
N SER A 125 -11.76 11.97 -7.56
CA SER A 125 -10.75 13.02 -7.79
C SER A 125 -10.14 12.90 -9.20
N LYS A 126 -9.28 13.85 -9.53
CA LYS A 126 -8.49 13.85 -10.77
C LYS A 126 -7.20 13.02 -10.69
N ARG A 127 -7.06 12.10 -9.71
CA ARG A 127 -5.92 11.19 -9.67
C ARG A 127 -5.82 10.42 -10.98
N LEU A 128 -4.61 10.09 -11.45
CA LEU A 128 -4.44 9.46 -12.76
C LEU A 128 -4.84 8.00 -12.75
N PHE A 129 -4.38 7.25 -11.76
CA PHE A 129 -4.77 5.85 -11.54
C PHE A 129 -4.51 5.45 -10.09
N PHE A 130 -4.94 4.25 -9.74
CA PHE A 130 -4.73 3.63 -8.43
C PHE A 130 -3.77 2.45 -8.55
N ILE A 131 -2.84 2.33 -7.59
CA ILE A 131 -1.99 1.15 -7.41
C ILE A 131 -2.19 0.57 -6.02
N GLY A 132 -2.48 -0.71 -5.92
CA GLY A 132 -2.80 -1.31 -4.62
C GLY A 132 -3.09 -2.79 -4.70
N THR A 133 -3.86 -3.26 -3.73
CA THR A 133 -4.42 -4.61 -3.66
C THR A 133 -5.83 -4.61 -4.26
N ASN A 134 -6.20 -5.69 -4.93
CA ASN A 134 -7.60 -5.97 -5.18
C ASN A 134 -8.31 -6.25 -3.84
N ASN A 135 -8.81 -5.18 -3.23
CA ASN A 135 -9.34 -5.21 -1.86
C ASN A 135 -10.59 -6.08 -1.73
N TYR A 136 -11.45 -6.09 -2.76
CA TYR A 136 -12.57 -7.01 -2.80
C TYR A 136 -12.11 -8.47 -2.76
N GLN A 137 -11.15 -8.86 -3.60
CA GLN A 137 -10.64 -10.22 -3.64
C GLN A 137 -9.91 -10.60 -2.35
N ALA A 138 -9.15 -9.68 -1.76
CA ALA A 138 -8.51 -9.86 -0.46
C ALA A 138 -9.53 -10.15 0.64
N GLY A 139 -10.62 -9.36 0.67
CA GLY A 139 -11.74 -9.58 1.60
C GLY A 139 -12.48 -10.89 1.34
N PHE A 140 -12.71 -11.23 0.07
CA PHE A 140 -13.36 -12.50 -0.30
C PHE A 140 -12.55 -13.70 0.17
N THR A 141 -11.22 -13.70 -0.07
CA THR A 141 -10.30 -14.75 0.39
C THR A 141 -10.30 -14.87 1.92
N GLY A 142 -10.26 -13.73 2.64
CA GLY A 142 -10.36 -13.72 4.10
C GLY A 142 -11.70 -14.25 4.61
N GLY A 143 -12.79 -13.95 3.93
CA GLY A 143 -14.14 -14.45 4.25
C GLY A 143 -14.29 -15.95 4.06
N GLU A 144 -13.76 -16.50 2.95
CA GLU A 144 -13.72 -17.96 2.73
C GLU A 144 -12.91 -18.66 3.82
N ARG A 145 -11.73 -18.10 4.17
CA ARG A 145 -10.91 -18.65 5.25
C ARG A 145 -11.63 -18.60 6.61
N LEU A 146 -12.27 -17.51 6.94
CA LEU A 146 -13.07 -17.36 8.16
C LEU A 146 -14.19 -18.42 8.21
N ALA A 147 -14.89 -18.64 7.09
CA ALA A 147 -15.96 -19.64 7.00
C ALA A 147 -15.46 -21.07 7.24
N GLN A 148 -14.27 -21.40 6.73
CA GLN A 148 -13.61 -22.67 6.97
C GLN A 148 -13.25 -22.87 8.45
N GLU A 149 -12.61 -21.88 9.06
CA GLU A 149 -12.20 -21.94 10.48
C GLU A 149 -13.39 -22.03 11.43
N LEU A 150 -14.46 -21.29 11.16
CA LEU A 150 -15.71 -21.33 11.94
C LEU A 150 -16.61 -22.55 11.60
N LYS A 151 -16.20 -23.38 10.65
CA LYS A 151 -16.98 -24.55 10.21
C LYS A 151 -18.42 -24.20 9.84
N GLY A 152 -18.60 -23.03 9.23
CA GLY A 152 -19.86 -22.57 8.69
C GLY A 152 -20.82 -21.93 9.68
N LYS A 153 -20.47 -21.71 10.94
CA LYS A 153 -21.37 -21.14 11.96
C LYS A 153 -20.62 -20.27 12.98
N GLY A 154 -21.17 -19.12 13.32
CA GLY A 154 -20.64 -18.28 14.39
C GLY A 154 -21.00 -16.80 14.25
N ASN A 155 -20.73 -16.05 15.29
CA ASN A 155 -20.89 -14.60 15.36
C ASN A 155 -19.54 -13.92 15.28
N VAL A 156 -19.42 -12.90 14.44
CA VAL A 156 -18.16 -12.25 14.11
C VAL A 156 -18.24 -10.76 14.37
N VAL A 157 -17.18 -10.21 14.96
CA VAL A 157 -16.94 -8.78 15.08
C VAL A 157 -15.86 -8.38 14.08
N VAL A 158 -16.10 -7.29 13.33
CA VAL A 158 -15.17 -6.75 12.33
C VAL A 158 -14.60 -5.44 12.85
N PHE A 159 -13.28 -5.26 12.75
CA PHE A 159 -12.58 -3.99 13.00
C PHE A 159 -12.22 -3.36 11.66
N SER A 160 -12.51 -2.07 11.50
CA SER A 160 -12.41 -1.35 10.23
C SER A 160 -12.21 0.15 10.46
N MET A 161 -12.00 0.89 9.38
CA MET A 161 -12.13 2.35 9.28
C MET A 161 -13.06 2.62 8.08
N PRO A 162 -14.36 2.84 8.32
CA PRO A 162 -15.37 2.86 7.26
C PRO A 162 -15.21 3.96 6.20
N ASP A 163 -14.47 5.02 6.48
CA ASP A 163 -14.24 6.12 5.54
C ASP A 163 -13.19 5.77 4.47
N GLN A 164 -12.40 4.72 4.69
CA GLN A 164 -11.40 4.26 3.72
C GLN A 164 -12.01 3.34 2.65
N SER A 165 -11.82 3.69 1.39
CA SER A 165 -12.35 2.96 0.23
C SER A 165 -11.87 1.51 0.15
N ASN A 166 -10.59 1.26 0.46
CA ASN A 166 -10.01 -0.07 0.49
C ASN A 166 -10.66 -0.98 1.53
N LEU A 167 -10.96 -0.45 2.73
CA LEU A 167 -11.60 -1.22 3.80
C LEU A 167 -13.08 -1.47 3.54
N GLN A 168 -13.77 -0.54 2.86
CA GLN A 168 -15.12 -0.77 2.36
C GLN A 168 -15.17 -1.94 1.38
N GLU A 169 -14.24 -1.99 0.42
CA GLU A 169 -14.16 -3.07 -0.56
C GLU A 169 -13.76 -4.41 0.08
N ARG A 170 -12.84 -4.42 1.06
CA ARG A 170 -12.53 -5.63 1.84
C ARG A 170 -13.77 -6.15 2.57
N LEU A 171 -14.49 -5.27 3.27
CA LEU A 171 -15.72 -5.64 3.97
C LEU A 171 -16.78 -6.18 3.00
N ARG A 172 -16.90 -5.59 1.80
CA ARG A 172 -17.79 -6.08 0.74
C ARG A 172 -17.44 -7.51 0.33
N GLY A 173 -16.14 -7.78 0.09
CA GLY A 173 -15.64 -9.11 -0.22
C GLY A 173 -15.95 -10.14 0.88
N TYR A 174 -15.71 -9.80 2.15
CA TYR A 174 -16.09 -10.65 3.29
C TYR A 174 -17.58 -10.95 3.31
N LYS A 175 -18.43 -9.94 3.19
CA LYS A 175 -19.89 -10.12 3.19
C LYS A 175 -20.34 -11.04 2.09
N GLU A 176 -19.77 -10.93 0.89
CA GLU A 176 -20.14 -11.78 -0.25
C GLU A 176 -19.68 -13.23 -0.06
N ALA A 177 -18.46 -13.44 0.43
CA ALA A 177 -18.00 -14.79 0.77
C ALA A 177 -18.88 -15.44 1.83
N LEU A 178 -19.23 -14.70 2.88
CA LEU A 178 -20.07 -15.18 3.98
C LEU A 178 -21.54 -15.36 3.60
N ALA A 179 -22.03 -14.71 2.55
CA ALA A 179 -23.39 -14.92 2.03
C ALA A 179 -23.64 -16.38 1.61
N LYS A 180 -22.57 -17.10 1.23
CA LYS A 180 -22.62 -18.54 0.93
C LYS A 180 -22.70 -19.43 2.19
N THR A 181 -22.55 -18.83 3.37
CA THR A 181 -22.47 -19.52 4.67
C THR A 181 -23.36 -18.78 5.69
N PRO A 182 -24.70 -18.89 5.57
CA PRO A 182 -25.64 -18.08 6.34
C PRO A 182 -25.65 -18.35 7.85
N GLY A 183 -24.96 -19.41 8.29
CA GLY A 183 -24.72 -19.68 9.71
C GLY A 183 -23.71 -18.73 10.37
N ILE A 184 -22.94 -17.98 9.59
CA ILE A 184 -22.01 -16.97 10.10
C ILE A 184 -22.64 -15.59 10.01
N LYS A 185 -22.60 -14.82 11.10
CA LYS A 185 -23.20 -13.49 11.19
C LYS A 185 -22.18 -12.45 11.61
N VAL A 186 -22.02 -11.40 10.81
CA VAL A 186 -21.33 -10.19 11.24
C VAL A 186 -22.27 -9.42 12.16
N THR A 187 -21.97 -9.44 13.46
CA THR A 187 -22.85 -8.84 14.49
C THR A 187 -22.49 -7.40 14.80
N ARG A 188 -21.24 -7.00 14.52
CA ARG A 188 -20.74 -5.65 14.79
C ARG A 188 -19.62 -5.32 13.80
N VAL A 189 -19.61 -4.08 13.32
CA VAL A 189 -18.45 -3.45 12.67
C VAL A 189 -18.01 -2.31 13.59
N VAL A 190 -16.75 -2.34 14.02
CA VAL A 190 -16.15 -1.39 14.94
C VAL A 190 -15.25 -0.47 14.12
N ASP A 191 -15.53 0.83 14.18
CA ASP A 191 -14.63 1.84 13.64
C ASP A 191 -13.50 2.11 14.65
N ILE A 192 -12.26 1.81 14.26
CA ILE A 192 -11.09 2.04 15.11
C ILE A 192 -10.52 3.46 14.97
N GLN A 193 -10.99 4.25 14.02
CA GLN A 193 -10.56 5.65 13.81
C GLN A 193 -9.02 5.81 13.70
N GLY A 194 -8.33 4.77 13.25
CA GLY A 194 -6.86 4.73 13.20
C GLY A 194 -6.16 4.57 14.56
N ASP A 195 -6.91 4.35 15.64
CA ASP A 195 -6.38 4.12 16.99
C ASP A 195 -6.49 2.63 17.39
N PRO A 196 -5.37 1.90 17.45
CA PRO A 196 -5.37 0.47 17.82
C PRO A 196 -5.90 0.21 19.23
N ARG A 197 -5.88 1.22 20.13
CA ARG A 197 -6.43 1.09 21.49
C ARG A 197 -7.93 0.80 21.47
N ILE A 198 -8.67 1.32 20.48
CA ILE A 198 -10.10 1.02 20.33
C ILE A 198 -10.32 -0.47 20.06
N ALA A 199 -9.44 -1.09 19.26
CA ALA A 199 -9.49 -2.54 19.03
C ALA A 199 -9.17 -3.34 20.30
N PHE A 200 -8.11 -2.94 21.02
CA PHE A 200 -7.73 -3.53 22.31
C PHE A 200 -8.87 -3.44 23.35
N ASP A 201 -9.42 -2.25 23.57
CA ASP A 201 -10.48 -2.01 24.55
C ASP A 201 -11.76 -2.78 24.19
N THR A 202 -12.14 -2.77 22.91
CA THR A 202 -13.31 -3.51 22.44
C THR A 202 -13.12 -5.02 22.61
N ALA A 203 -11.95 -5.57 22.24
CA ALA A 203 -11.66 -6.98 22.45
C ALA A 203 -11.66 -7.35 23.94
N THR A 204 -11.11 -6.50 24.80
CA THR A 204 -11.12 -6.66 26.27
C THR A 204 -12.56 -6.69 26.81
N GLN A 205 -13.41 -5.76 26.36
CA GLN A 205 -14.82 -5.75 26.72
C GLN A 205 -15.55 -7.03 26.30
N ILE A 206 -15.32 -7.49 25.05
CA ILE A 206 -15.94 -8.71 24.52
C ILE A 206 -15.49 -9.92 25.36
N VAL A 207 -14.20 -10.06 25.59
CA VAL A 207 -13.66 -11.17 26.39
C VAL A 207 -14.20 -11.17 27.82
N GLY A 208 -14.37 -10.00 28.44
CA GLY A 208 -14.87 -9.89 29.81
C GLY A 208 -16.39 -10.08 29.95
N LYS A 209 -17.19 -9.64 28.97
CA LYS A 209 -18.66 -9.56 29.13
C LYS A 209 -19.47 -10.34 28.07
N GLU A 210 -18.87 -10.64 26.91
CA GLU A 210 -19.57 -11.18 25.75
C GLU A 210 -18.85 -12.39 25.14
N ARG A 211 -17.94 -13.03 25.88
CA ARG A 211 -17.06 -14.10 25.40
C ARG A 211 -17.80 -15.19 24.62
N ASP A 212 -18.94 -15.63 25.14
CA ASP A 212 -19.71 -16.74 24.56
C ASP A 212 -20.63 -16.30 23.41
N LYS A 213 -20.69 -14.99 23.12
CA LYS A 213 -21.50 -14.41 22.04
C LYS A 213 -20.71 -14.14 20.77
N VAL A 214 -19.37 -14.19 20.82
CA VAL A 214 -18.48 -13.90 19.69
C VAL A 214 -17.58 -15.11 19.44
N ASP A 215 -17.58 -15.61 18.22
CA ASP A 215 -16.82 -16.79 17.81
C ASP A 215 -15.58 -16.40 16.98
N GLY A 216 -15.61 -15.23 16.33
CA GLY A 216 -14.50 -14.78 15.51
C GLY A 216 -14.35 -13.26 15.43
N PHE A 217 -13.15 -12.87 15.04
CA PHE A 217 -12.73 -11.49 14.83
C PHE A 217 -12.13 -11.35 13.43
N VAL A 218 -12.53 -10.32 12.72
CA VAL A 218 -11.96 -9.93 11.42
C VAL A 218 -11.35 -8.54 11.56
N CYS A 219 -10.08 -8.42 11.23
CA CYS A 219 -9.34 -7.17 11.28
C CYS A 219 -8.97 -6.77 9.86
N LEU A 220 -9.59 -5.70 9.35
CA LEU A 220 -9.46 -5.32 7.93
C LEU A 220 -8.23 -4.46 7.65
N GLU A 221 -7.48 -4.08 8.70
CA GLU A 221 -6.28 -3.24 8.62
C GLU A 221 -5.14 -3.79 9.49
N ALA A 222 -3.94 -3.20 9.40
CA ALA A 222 -2.69 -3.74 9.93
C ALA A 222 -2.57 -3.82 11.46
N GLN A 223 -3.40 -3.10 12.22
CA GLN A 223 -3.14 -2.88 13.66
C GLN A 223 -4.03 -3.73 14.58
N SER A 224 -5.32 -3.88 14.25
CA SER A 224 -6.30 -4.53 15.14
C SER A 224 -6.00 -6.02 15.37
N GLY A 225 -5.43 -6.73 14.41
CA GLY A 225 -5.21 -8.17 14.50
C GLY A 225 -4.35 -8.57 15.70
N LYS A 226 -3.25 -7.88 15.90
CA LYS A 226 -2.31 -8.12 17.00
C LYS A 226 -2.90 -7.68 18.35
N GLU A 227 -3.67 -6.59 18.39
CA GLU A 227 -4.35 -6.14 19.61
C GLU A 227 -5.37 -7.19 20.08
N VAL A 228 -6.21 -7.69 19.18
CA VAL A 228 -7.16 -8.77 19.47
C VAL A 228 -6.44 -10.02 19.95
N ALA A 229 -5.38 -10.44 19.25
CA ALA A 229 -4.59 -11.61 19.62
C ALA A 229 -3.92 -11.46 21.00
N GLY A 230 -3.37 -10.28 21.29
CA GLY A 230 -2.79 -9.93 22.58
C GLY A 230 -3.80 -10.06 23.72
N VAL A 231 -5.02 -9.56 23.53
CA VAL A 231 -6.12 -9.69 24.52
C VAL A 231 -6.49 -11.15 24.72
N LEU A 232 -6.75 -11.90 23.64
CA LEU A 232 -7.11 -13.33 23.73
C LEU A 232 -6.05 -14.13 24.49
N ASN A 233 -4.78 -13.89 24.20
CA ASN A 233 -3.67 -14.57 24.88
C ASN A 233 -3.57 -14.16 26.36
N SER A 234 -3.69 -12.88 26.69
CA SER A 234 -3.59 -12.38 28.07
C SER A 234 -4.70 -12.90 28.97
N TYR A 235 -5.89 -13.12 28.43
CA TYR A 235 -7.03 -13.68 29.14
C TYR A 235 -7.16 -15.21 29.01
N HIS A 236 -6.16 -15.87 28.39
CA HIS A 236 -6.16 -17.32 28.14
C HIS A 236 -7.42 -17.82 27.40
N VAL A 237 -7.94 -17.01 26.46
CA VAL A 237 -9.13 -17.36 25.69
C VAL A 237 -8.71 -18.12 24.44
N THR A 238 -9.23 -19.34 24.31
CA THR A 238 -9.00 -20.23 23.16
C THR A 238 -10.30 -20.45 22.39
N GLY A 239 -10.19 -21.01 21.20
CA GLY A 239 -11.34 -21.39 20.34
C GLY A 239 -12.01 -20.20 19.63
N LYS A 240 -11.42 -19.01 19.65
CA LYS A 240 -11.85 -17.87 18.83
C LYS A 240 -11.01 -17.82 17.55
N VAL A 241 -11.65 -17.52 16.44
CA VAL A 241 -10.99 -17.37 15.15
C VAL A 241 -10.60 -15.89 14.95
N VAL A 242 -9.35 -15.63 14.59
CA VAL A 242 -8.90 -14.28 14.20
C VAL A 242 -8.36 -14.34 12.78
N ILE A 243 -8.96 -13.55 11.89
CA ILE A 243 -8.42 -13.30 10.54
C ILE A 243 -7.91 -11.85 10.52
N ALA A 244 -6.61 -11.71 10.30
CA ALA A 244 -5.92 -10.42 10.31
C ALA A 244 -5.62 -9.90 8.89
N MET A 245 -5.01 -8.75 8.83
CA MET A 245 -4.48 -8.12 7.62
C MET A 245 -3.02 -7.75 7.86
N ASP A 246 -2.24 -7.79 6.79
CA ASP A 246 -0.83 -7.44 6.73
C ASP A 246 0.12 -8.38 7.49
N THR A 247 1.41 -8.07 7.45
CA THR A 247 2.48 -9.00 7.81
C THR A 247 3.54 -8.35 8.69
N ASP A 248 3.11 -7.44 9.62
CA ASP A 248 4.04 -7.00 10.63
C ASP A 248 4.49 -8.19 11.52
N GLN A 249 5.68 -8.05 12.11
CA GLN A 249 6.33 -9.14 12.83
C GLN A 249 5.44 -9.72 13.93
N GLU A 250 4.73 -8.87 14.66
CA GLU A 250 3.88 -9.31 15.76
C GLU A 250 2.68 -10.13 15.28
N THR A 251 2.04 -9.73 14.16
CA THR A 251 0.99 -10.52 13.51
C THR A 251 1.48 -11.90 13.10
N LEU A 252 2.68 -11.99 12.49
CA LEU A 252 3.29 -13.26 12.11
C LEU A 252 3.63 -14.13 13.33
N ASP A 253 4.13 -13.54 14.41
CA ASP A 253 4.40 -14.25 15.67
C ASP A 253 3.11 -14.84 16.28
N TRP A 254 1.97 -14.13 16.20
CA TRP A 254 0.69 -14.64 16.65
C TRP A 254 0.14 -15.78 15.76
N ILE A 255 0.45 -15.77 14.47
CA ILE A 255 0.14 -16.92 13.59
C ILE A 255 0.98 -18.13 13.99
N GLN A 256 2.29 -17.95 14.24
CA GLN A 256 3.15 -19.03 14.71
C GLN A 256 2.68 -19.62 16.03
N LYS A 257 2.17 -18.80 16.96
CA LYS A 257 1.57 -19.23 18.23
C LYS A 257 0.18 -19.86 18.07
N GLY A 258 -0.45 -19.72 16.90
CA GLY A 258 -1.79 -20.25 16.62
C GLY A 258 -2.94 -19.45 17.24
N VAL A 259 -2.71 -18.17 17.64
CA VAL A 259 -3.75 -17.26 18.13
C VAL A 259 -4.45 -16.57 16.96
N ILE A 260 -3.70 -16.13 15.95
CA ILE A 260 -4.23 -15.68 14.66
C ILE A 260 -4.28 -16.89 13.72
N ALA A 261 -5.45 -17.17 13.15
CA ALA A 261 -5.65 -18.30 12.23
C ALA A 261 -5.01 -18.05 10.86
N ALA A 262 -5.15 -16.83 10.35
CA ALA A 262 -4.54 -16.39 9.10
C ALA A 262 -4.49 -14.86 9.00
N THR A 263 -3.61 -14.36 8.12
CA THR A 263 -3.60 -12.98 7.67
C THR A 263 -3.58 -12.89 6.15
N ILE A 264 -4.09 -11.78 5.61
CA ILE A 264 -3.98 -11.46 4.19
C ILE A 264 -2.79 -10.50 4.01
N ALA A 265 -1.75 -10.99 3.34
CA ALA A 265 -0.55 -10.22 3.03
C ALA A 265 -0.78 -9.30 1.84
N GLN A 266 -0.39 -8.04 1.97
CA GLN A 266 -0.26 -7.08 0.88
C GLN A 266 1.22 -6.88 0.51
N LYS A 267 1.50 -6.04 -0.50
CA LYS A 267 2.86 -5.80 -1.00
C LYS A 267 3.21 -4.31 -1.01
N PRO A 268 3.23 -3.62 0.17
CA PRO A 268 3.42 -2.17 0.23
C PRO A 268 4.74 -1.70 -0.40
N TYR A 269 5.83 -2.43 -0.21
CA TYR A 269 7.10 -2.15 -0.88
C TYR A 269 6.94 -2.15 -2.41
N THR A 270 6.33 -3.20 -2.97
CA THR A 270 6.13 -3.35 -4.41
C THR A 270 5.20 -2.27 -4.96
N MET A 271 4.11 -1.96 -4.25
CA MET A 271 3.18 -0.89 -4.62
C MET A 271 3.93 0.44 -4.79
N ALA A 272 4.70 0.83 -3.78
CA ALA A 272 5.40 2.10 -3.79
C ALA A 272 6.59 2.12 -4.76
N PHE A 273 7.31 1.01 -4.91
CA PHE A 273 8.40 0.87 -5.87
C PHE A 273 7.90 1.05 -7.31
N VAL A 274 6.84 0.30 -7.69
CA VAL A 274 6.23 0.40 -9.02
C VAL A 274 5.53 1.74 -9.21
N GLY A 275 4.86 2.26 -8.17
CA GLY A 275 4.22 3.58 -8.19
C GLY A 275 5.21 4.70 -8.50
N MET A 276 6.41 4.66 -7.91
CA MET A 276 7.46 5.61 -8.19
C MET A 276 7.93 5.53 -9.66
N GLN A 277 8.15 4.32 -10.19
CA GLN A 277 8.54 4.12 -11.59
C GLN A 277 7.45 4.63 -12.56
N MET A 278 6.18 4.44 -12.21
CA MET A 278 5.08 4.92 -13.04
C MET A 278 4.94 6.44 -12.97
N LEU A 279 5.16 7.07 -11.82
CA LEU A 279 5.19 8.53 -11.68
C LEU A 279 6.31 9.15 -12.53
N ASP A 280 7.48 8.54 -12.49
CA ASP A 280 8.62 8.94 -13.33
C ASP A 280 8.26 8.85 -14.82
N ASN A 281 7.70 7.74 -15.25
CA ASN A 281 7.25 7.57 -16.62
C ASN A 281 6.19 8.60 -17.03
N LEU A 282 5.24 8.94 -16.15
CA LEU A 282 4.25 9.99 -16.37
C LEU A 282 4.87 11.37 -16.50
N TYR A 283 5.97 11.64 -15.83
CA TYR A 283 6.67 12.92 -15.93
C TYR A 283 7.39 13.05 -17.28
N HIS A 284 8.11 12.03 -17.68
CA HIS A 284 8.90 12.03 -18.94
C HIS A 284 8.03 11.80 -20.19
N HIS A 285 6.90 11.11 -20.06
CA HIS A 285 5.97 10.77 -21.14
C HIS A 285 4.56 11.21 -20.77
N LYS A 286 4.39 12.52 -20.59
CA LYS A 286 3.09 13.10 -20.16
C LYS A 286 1.99 12.72 -21.14
N PRO A 287 0.83 12.25 -20.63
CA PRO A 287 -0.37 12.13 -21.44
C PRO A 287 -0.79 13.50 -21.97
N SER A 288 -1.61 13.54 -23.01
CA SER A 288 -2.06 14.77 -23.68
C SER A 288 -2.74 15.77 -22.71
N SER A 289 -3.33 15.31 -21.64
CA SER A 289 -3.86 16.11 -20.54
C SER A 289 -3.74 15.32 -19.23
N LEU A 290 -3.28 15.95 -18.14
CA LEU A 290 -3.26 15.34 -16.82
C LEU A 290 -4.64 15.33 -16.17
N ASP A 291 -5.53 16.27 -16.53
CA ASP A 291 -6.85 16.43 -15.90
C ASP A 291 -8.00 15.77 -16.69
N ALA A 292 -7.69 15.00 -17.72
CA ALA A 292 -8.66 14.16 -18.40
C ALA A 292 -9.17 13.03 -17.49
N ASP A 293 -10.44 12.67 -17.64
CA ASP A 293 -11.00 11.50 -16.95
C ASP A 293 -10.62 10.21 -17.70
N TRP A 294 -9.40 9.76 -17.48
CA TRP A 294 -8.84 8.56 -18.11
C TRP A 294 -9.61 7.29 -17.77
N SER A 295 -10.39 7.28 -16.68
CA SER A 295 -11.20 6.12 -16.31
C SER A 295 -12.35 5.86 -17.28
N LYS A 296 -12.76 6.87 -18.04
CA LYS A 296 -13.82 6.79 -19.06
C LYS A 296 -13.31 6.55 -20.49
N ASP A 297 -12.00 6.62 -20.69
CA ASP A 297 -11.40 6.41 -22.00
C ASP A 297 -10.96 4.94 -22.15
N SER A 298 -11.66 4.19 -22.99
CA SER A 298 -11.32 2.79 -23.28
C SER A 298 -9.95 2.62 -23.98
N PHE A 299 -9.38 3.69 -24.49
CA PHE A 299 -8.07 3.73 -25.14
C PHE A 299 -7.03 4.49 -24.33
N ALA A 300 -7.29 4.70 -23.03
CA ALA A 300 -6.35 5.40 -22.16
C ALA A 300 -4.96 4.77 -22.22
N PRO A 301 -3.89 5.59 -22.37
CA PRO A 301 -2.51 5.10 -22.39
C PRO A 301 -2.01 4.70 -21.00
N ILE A 302 -2.78 4.96 -19.97
CA ILE A 302 -2.47 4.64 -18.56
C ILE A 302 -3.52 3.67 -17.99
N PRO A 303 -3.14 2.75 -17.08
CA PRO A 303 -4.10 1.85 -16.44
C PRO A 303 -5.04 2.64 -15.51
N SER A 304 -6.24 2.14 -15.29
CA SER A 304 -7.11 2.67 -14.23
C SER A 304 -6.74 2.14 -12.84
N PHE A 305 -6.21 0.90 -12.80
CA PHE A 305 -5.80 0.18 -11.61
C PHE A 305 -4.61 -0.74 -11.88
N VAL A 306 -3.65 -0.77 -10.96
CA VAL A 306 -2.53 -1.70 -10.94
C VAL A 306 -2.64 -2.56 -9.69
N ASP A 307 -3.03 -3.83 -9.87
CA ASP A 307 -3.09 -4.80 -8.78
C ASP A 307 -1.69 -5.40 -8.54
N THR A 308 -1.18 -5.23 -7.32
CA THR A 308 0.09 -5.83 -6.90
C THR A 308 -0.08 -7.22 -6.29
N GLY A 309 -1.32 -7.68 -6.18
CA GLY A 309 -1.70 -8.98 -5.63
C GLY A 309 -1.64 -9.05 -4.11
N SER A 310 -2.29 -10.08 -3.58
CA SER A 310 -2.30 -10.42 -2.17
C SER A 310 -2.06 -11.92 -1.96
N GLY A 311 -1.77 -12.33 -0.72
CA GLY A 311 -1.56 -13.73 -0.38
C GLY A 311 -2.11 -14.07 1.00
N LEU A 312 -2.57 -15.31 1.18
CA LEU A 312 -2.97 -15.83 2.48
C LEU A 312 -1.75 -16.40 3.21
N ILE A 313 -1.51 -15.94 4.43
CA ILE A 313 -0.48 -16.45 5.32
C ILE A 313 -1.14 -17.09 6.53
N ASP A 314 -0.79 -18.34 6.81
CA ASP A 314 -1.26 -19.09 7.96
C ASP A 314 -0.14 -19.95 8.57
N LYS A 315 -0.49 -20.82 9.53
CA LYS A 315 0.46 -21.68 10.21
C LYS A 315 1.29 -22.57 9.27
N SER A 316 0.76 -22.91 8.10
CA SER A 316 1.42 -23.83 7.15
C SER A 316 2.54 -23.17 6.35
N ASN A 317 2.51 -21.84 6.18
CA ASN A 317 3.44 -21.12 5.31
C ASN A 317 4.14 -19.91 5.96
N VAL A 318 3.79 -19.53 7.19
CA VAL A 318 4.35 -18.36 7.88
C VAL A 318 5.88 -18.42 8.02
N ASP A 319 6.45 -19.57 8.34
CA ASP A 319 7.90 -19.73 8.48
C ASP A 319 8.64 -19.49 7.16
N GLY A 320 8.10 -20.05 6.07
CA GLY A 320 8.62 -19.84 4.72
C GLY A 320 8.53 -18.37 4.29
N PHE A 321 7.41 -17.72 4.59
CA PHE A 321 7.22 -16.29 4.34
C PHE A 321 8.25 -15.43 5.08
N MET A 322 8.44 -15.66 6.38
CA MET A 322 9.41 -14.93 7.21
C MET A 322 10.85 -15.16 6.73
N GLN A 323 11.21 -16.38 6.32
CA GLN A 323 12.53 -16.68 5.78
C GLN A 323 12.78 -15.97 4.44
N ALA A 324 11.78 -15.93 3.55
CA ALA A 324 11.87 -15.19 2.28
C ALA A 324 12.11 -13.69 2.52
N GLY A 325 11.41 -13.09 3.48
CA GLY A 325 11.60 -11.70 3.86
C GLY A 325 13.03 -11.38 4.35
N LYS A 326 13.63 -12.26 5.16
CA LYS A 326 15.02 -12.11 5.62
C LYS A 326 16.03 -12.18 4.47
N ASN A 327 15.81 -13.06 3.51
CA ASN A 327 16.70 -13.22 2.35
C ASN A 327 16.67 -12.00 1.41
N LEU A 328 15.53 -11.30 1.33
CA LEU A 328 15.40 -10.06 0.55
C LEU A 328 16.05 -8.86 1.25
N ALA A 329 16.07 -8.85 2.58
CA ALA A 329 16.67 -7.78 3.38
C ALA A 329 18.20 -7.92 3.54
N ALA A 330 18.79 -9.09 3.23
CA ALA A 330 20.24 -9.30 3.32
C ALA A 330 20.95 -8.47 2.23
N PRO A 331 21.97 -7.68 2.57
CA PRO A 331 22.77 -6.95 1.58
C PRO A 331 23.44 -7.95 0.62
N LYS A 332 23.29 -7.69 -0.68
CA LYS A 332 24.02 -8.43 -1.74
C LYS A 332 25.43 -7.92 -1.86
#